data_1073f597caa1037ec4314015f82bc3c4
#
_entry.id   1073f597caa1037ec4314015f82bc3c4
#
_cell.length_a   1.000
_cell.length_b   1.000
_cell.length_c   1.000
_cell.angle_alpha   90.00
_cell.angle_beta   90.00
_cell.angle_gamma   90.00
#
_symmetry.space_group_name_H-M   'P 1'
#
loop_
_entity.id
_entity.type
_entity.pdbx_description
1 polymer ?
#
loop_
_entity_poly.entity_id
_entity_poly.type
_entity_poly.pdbx_seq_one_letter_code
_entity_poly.pdbx_strand_id
1 'polypeptide(L)'
;MVRNLQNLFNFFLLLFLCGCPYKQDKTWHDLPIKDNKISEEKIEEKFSNSNTKLLNLHNQQRELKGRTDLELDDYLVKYAQKHAEWMASKNNLKHSDISVLMGKYHTAGENIAWNQEDEKEVTNAWMNSSGHRANILNRSFTKVGFGKATAKDGSLYWCAVFGD
;
A
#
# COMPACT_ATOMS: atom_id res chain seq x y z
N MET A 1 38.18 31.51 48.94
CA MET A 1 39.33 30.60 48.84
C MET A 1 38.94 29.48 47.90
N VAL A 2 39.21 29.65 46.59
CA VAL A 2 40.39 29.19 45.85
C VAL A 2 40.46 27.68 45.78
N ARG A 3 40.20 27.11 44.61
CA ARG A 3 40.93 26.48 43.52
C ARG A 3 40.14 25.28 43.00
N ASN A 4 39.74 25.31 41.76
CA ASN A 4 40.28 24.69 40.54
C ASN A 4 40.98 23.33 40.75
N LEU A 5 40.54 22.32 40.02
CA LEU A 5 41.43 21.53 39.16
C LEU A 5 40.62 20.71 38.12
N GLN A 6 40.90 21.06 36.86
CA GLN A 6 40.70 20.23 35.67
C GLN A 6 41.61 18.99 35.73
N ASN A 7 41.15 17.91 35.11
CA ASN A 7 41.94 17.09 34.17
C ASN A 7 41.13 15.83 33.85
N LEU A 8 40.70 15.72 32.59
CA LEU A 8 41.33 14.93 31.53
C LEU A 8 41.42 13.45 31.81
N PHE A 9 40.53 12.68 31.20
CA PHE A 9 40.90 11.40 30.60
C PHE A 9 40.11 11.18 29.32
N ASN A 10 40.78 11.48 28.21
CA ASN A 10 40.47 10.97 26.88
C ASN A 10 40.68 9.45 26.89
N PHE A 11 39.64 8.67 26.65
CA PHE A 11 39.77 7.30 26.23
C PHE A 11 39.21 7.18 24.81
N PHE A 12 40.13 7.28 23.86
CA PHE A 12 39.87 6.94 22.45
C PHE A 12 39.71 5.41 22.38
N LEU A 13 38.46 4.95 22.31
CA LEU A 13 38.20 3.58 21.93
C LEU A 13 37.83 3.56 20.43
N LEU A 14 38.86 3.31 19.62
CA LEU A 14 38.69 2.97 18.21
C LEU A 14 38.00 1.61 18.11
N LEU A 15 36.69 1.61 17.98
CA LEU A 15 35.96 0.44 17.46
C LEU A 15 35.93 0.56 15.93
N PHE A 16 36.76 -0.18 15.26
CA PHE A 16 36.60 -0.55 13.86
C PHE A 16 35.29 -1.33 13.71
N LEU A 17 34.20 -0.61 13.49
CA LEU A 17 32.99 -1.21 12.96
C LEU A 17 33.17 -1.35 11.45
N CYS A 18 33.41 -2.57 11.03
CA CYS A 18 33.29 -2.98 9.65
C CYS A 18 31.85 -2.70 9.20
N GLY A 19 31.64 -1.48 8.71
CA GLY A 19 30.35 -1.02 8.19
C GLY A 19 30.15 -1.60 6.80
N CYS A 20 29.54 -2.78 6.70
CA CYS A 20 28.83 -3.11 5.48
C CYS A 20 27.74 -2.02 5.30
N PRO A 21 27.73 -1.30 4.19
CA PRO A 21 26.63 -0.37 3.91
C PRO A 21 25.38 -1.25 3.70
N TYR A 22 24.51 -1.31 4.70
CA TYR A 22 23.15 -1.79 4.53
C TYR A 22 22.50 -0.84 3.51
N LYS A 23 22.40 -1.27 2.25
CA LYS A 23 21.60 -0.62 1.24
C LYS A 23 20.16 -0.74 1.73
N GLN A 24 19.64 0.34 2.30
CA GLN A 24 18.19 0.50 2.43
C GLN A 24 17.61 0.40 1.02
N ASP A 25 16.97 -0.74 0.73
CA ASP A 25 16.15 -0.82 -0.48
C ASP A 25 15.13 0.30 -0.40
N LYS A 26 15.12 1.15 -1.44
CA LYS A 26 14.17 2.26 -1.55
C LYS A 26 12.77 1.72 -1.30
N THR A 27 12.11 2.25 -0.30
CA THR A 27 10.72 1.93 -0.04
C THR A 27 9.86 2.47 -1.18
N TRP A 28 8.67 1.93 -1.38
CA TRP A 28 7.75 2.41 -2.42
C TRP A 28 7.36 3.89 -2.26
N HIS A 29 7.60 4.49 -1.08
CA HIS A 29 7.44 5.93 -0.82
C HIS A 29 8.46 6.80 -1.57
N ASP A 30 9.61 6.23 -1.97
CA ASP A 30 10.73 6.96 -2.58
C ASP A 30 10.70 6.94 -4.12
N LEU A 31 9.65 6.38 -4.75
CA LEU A 31 9.54 6.35 -6.20
C LEU A 31 9.23 7.75 -6.75
N PRO A 32 10.03 8.27 -7.69
CA PRO A 32 9.74 9.55 -8.32
C PRO A 32 8.45 9.47 -9.14
N ILE A 33 7.63 10.50 -9.04
CA ILE A 33 6.49 10.71 -9.94
C ILE A 33 7.09 10.97 -11.34
N LYS A 34 6.94 10.02 -12.26
CA LYS A 34 7.37 10.22 -13.64
C LYS A 34 6.34 11.08 -14.35
N ASP A 35 6.77 12.29 -14.70
CA ASP A 35 6.07 13.15 -15.65
C ASP A 35 6.08 12.52 -17.04
N ASN A 36 5.05 11.78 -17.37
CA ASN A 36 4.82 11.32 -18.72
C ASN A 36 3.49 11.90 -19.21
N LYS A 37 3.58 12.89 -20.08
CA LYS A 37 2.52 13.69 -20.67
C LYS A 37 1.67 12.92 -21.71
N ILE A 38 1.26 11.70 -21.39
CA ILE A 38 0.18 11.00 -22.09
C ILE A 38 -1.08 11.36 -21.32
N SER A 39 -1.77 12.38 -21.82
CA SER A 39 -3.04 12.90 -21.31
C SER A 39 -3.42 12.37 -19.91
N GLU A 40 -2.98 13.08 -18.89
CA GLU A 40 -3.33 12.86 -17.48
C GLU A 40 -4.84 12.57 -17.33
N GLU A 41 -5.67 13.28 -18.08
CA GLU A 41 -7.12 13.08 -18.17
C GLU A 41 -7.54 11.64 -18.49
N LYS A 42 -6.92 10.98 -19.48
CA LYS A 42 -7.27 9.59 -19.86
C LYS A 42 -6.81 8.56 -18.81
N ILE A 43 -5.72 8.85 -18.12
CA ILE A 43 -5.21 8.00 -17.05
C ILE A 43 -6.12 8.15 -15.84
N GLU A 44 -6.49 9.36 -15.46
CA GLU A 44 -7.40 9.65 -14.35
C GLU A 44 -8.80 9.06 -14.61
N GLU A 45 -9.34 9.19 -15.82
CA GLU A 45 -10.62 8.59 -16.19
C GLU A 45 -10.59 7.05 -16.11
N LYS A 46 -9.53 6.42 -16.60
CA LYS A 46 -9.37 4.97 -16.52
C LYS A 46 -9.22 4.48 -15.09
N PHE A 47 -8.51 5.24 -14.25
CA PHE A 47 -8.35 4.98 -12.82
C PHE A 47 -9.67 5.14 -12.07
N SER A 48 -10.38 6.22 -12.30
CA SER A 48 -11.70 6.50 -11.73
C SER A 48 -12.69 5.38 -12.07
N ASN A 49 -12.72 4.93 -13.32
CA ASN A 49 -13.56 3.82 -13.77
C ASN A 49 -13.22 2.49 -13.08
N SER A 50 -11.94 2.14 -12.95
CA SER A 50 -11.52 0.90 -12.29
C SER A 50 -11.84 0.91 -10.80
N ASN A 51 -11.59 2.02 -10.10
CA ASN A 51 -11.91 2.17 -8.69
C ASN A 51 -13.41 2.07 -8.44
N THR A 52 -14.23 2.73 -9.26
CA THR A 52 -15.70 2.66 -9.17
C THR A 52 -16.21 1.23 -9.38
N LYS A 53 -15.67 0.51 -10.37
CA LYS A 53 -16.04 -0.88 -10.64
C LYS A 53 -15.66 -1.81 -9.49
N LEU A 54 -14.46 -1.68 -8.93
CA LEU A 54 -14.04 -2.44 -7.75
C LEU A 54 -14.90 -2.12 -6.53
N LEU A 55 -15.20 -0.86 -6.27
CA LEU A 55 -16.08 -0.45 -5.18
C LEU A 55 -17.45 -1.12 -5.28
N ASN A 56 -18.07 -1.06 -6.46
CA ASN A 56 -19.39 -1.67 -6.69
C ASN A 56 -19.36 -3.19 -6.47
N LEU A 57 -18.32 -3.87 -6.97
CA LEU A 57 -18.16 -5.32 -6.77
C LEU A 57 -17.97 -5.69 -5.29
N HIS A 58 -17.19 -4.91 -4.54
CA HIS A 58 -17.02 -5.11 -3.10
C HIS A 58 -18.31 -4.87 -2.32
N ASN A 59 -19.03 -3.78 -2.63
CA ASN A 59 -20.27 -3.43 -1.97
C ASN A 59 -21.37 -4.47 -2.25
N GLN A 60 -21.46 -5.02 -3.46
CA GLN A 60 -22.33 -6.15 -3.75
C GLN A 60 -22.04 -7.36 -2.84
N GLN A 61 -20.76 -7.69 -2.62
CA GLN A 61 -20.42 -8.80 -1.71
C GLN A 61 -20.74 -8.47 -0.25
N ARG A 62 -20.58 -7.21 0.15
CA ARG A 62 -20.91 -6.73 1.49
C ARG A 62 -22.42 -6.74 1.74
N GLU A 63 -23.22 -6.24 0.79
CA GLU A 63 -24.68 -6.25 0.85
C GLU A 63 -25.24 -7.66 1.04
N LEU A 64 -24.74 -8.66 0.25
CA LEU A 64 -25.11 -10.07 0.38
C LEU A 64 -24.83 -10.65 1.77
N LYS A 65 -24.02 -9.99 2.59
CA LYS A 65 -23.66 -10.40 3.95
C LYS A 65 -24.14 -9.42 5.03
N GLY A 66 -25.04 -8.49 4.66
CA GLY A 66 -25.59 -7.50 5.60
C GLY A 66 -24.51 -6.60 6.21
N ARG A 67 -23.56 -6.14 5.40
CA ARG A 67 -22.53 -5.17 5.75
C ARG A 67 -22.89 -3.82 5.14
N THR A 68 -22.52 -2.75 5.83
CA THR A 68 -22.61 -1.38 5.29
C THR A 68 -21.65 -1.22 4.11
N ASP A 69 -22.00 -0.38 3.16
CA ASP A 69 -21.14 -0.08 2.02
C ASP A 69 -19.82 0.56 2.45
N LEU A 70 -18.81 0.33 1.62
CA LEU A 70 -17.54 1.06 1.66
C LEU A 70 -17.66 2.32 0.80
N GLU A 71 -16.89 3.33 1.16
CA GLU A 71 -16.71 4.55 0.37
C GLU A 71 -15.25 4.64 -0.10
N LEU A 72 -15.02 5.23 -1.29
CA LEU A 72 -13.66 5.52 -1.73
C LEU A 72 -13.05 6.61 -0.86
N ASP A 73 -11.80 6.41 -0.45
CA ASP A 73 -10.99 7.40 0.25
C ASP A 73 -9.75 7.73 -0.58
N ASP A 74 -9.57 8.99 -0.93
CA ASP A 74 -8.49 9.45 -1.82
C ASP A 74 -7.10 9.12 -1.28
N TYR A 75 -6.92 9.13 0.04
CA TYR A 75 -5.64 8.78 0.65
C TYR A 75 -5.35 7.29 0.48
N LEU A 76 -6.35 6.43 0.74
CA LEU A 76 -6.22 4.99 0.53
C LEU A 76 -6.05 4.64 -0.95
N VAL A 77 -6.73 5.35 -1.87
CA VAL A 77 -6.54 5.19 -3.33
C VAL A 77 -5.10 5.48 -3.72
N LYS A 78 -4.56 6.62 -3.28
CA LYS A 78 -3.16 6.99 -3.55
C LYS A 78 -2.18 5.99 -2.94
N TYR A 79 -2.47 5.51 -1.73
CA TYR A 79 -1.65 4.51 -1.06
C TYR A 79 -1.64 3.17 -1.82
N ALA A 80 -2.82 2.64 -2.12
CA ALA A 80 -2.97 1.37 -2.83
C ALA A 80 -2.33 1.41 -4.22
N GLN A 81 -2.48 2.53 -4.94
CA GLN A 81 -1.89 2.72 -6.25
C GLN A 81 -0.37 2.70 -6.20
N LYS A 82 0.25 3.48 -5.31
CA LYS A 82 1.70 3.48 -5.13
C LYS A 82 2.23 2.09 -4.76
N HIS A 83 1.49 1.35 -3.94
CA HIS A 83 1.92 0.00 -3.57
C HIS A 83 1.81 -0.99 -4.74
N ALA A 84 0.74 -0.93 -5.54
CA ALA A 84 0.62 -1.71 -6.78
C ALA A 84 1.78 -1.41 -7.75
N GLU A 85 2.12 -0.14 -7.94
CA GLU A 85 3.26 0.29 -8.77
C GLU A 85 4.60 -0.21 -8.23
N TRP A 86 4.78 -0.18 -6.91
CA TRP A 86 5.98 -0.73 -6.29
C TRP A 86 6.10 -2.24 -6.54
N MET A 87 5.03 -3.01 -6.31
CA MET A 87 5.00 -4.44 -6.60
C MET A 87 5.33 -4.73 -8.06
N ALA A 88 4.72 -4.00 -9.00
CA ALA A 88 4.98 -4.13 -10.43
C ALA A 88 6.43 -3.77 -10.79
N SER A 89 6.99 -2.72 -10.19
CA SER A 89 8.38 -2.30 -10.43
C SER A 89 9.43 -3.31 -9.95
N LYS A 90 9.08 -4.08 -8.92
CA LYS A 90 9.95 -5.11 -8.32
C LYS A 90 9.63 -6.52 -8.81
N ASN A 91 8.57 -6.67 -9.58
CA ASN A 91 8.03 -7.98 -9.97
C ASN A 91 7.85 -8.90 -8.75
N ASN A 92 7.29 -8.34 -7.67
CA ASN A 92 7.22 -9.00 -6.36
C ASN A 92 5.89 -8.74 -5.66
N LEU A 93 5.12 -9.80 -5.43
CA LEU A 93 3.89 -9.77 -4.66
C LEU A 93 4.22 -9.79 -3.16
N LYS A 94 4.12 -8.64 -2.51
CA LYS A 94 4.44 -8.47 -1.09
C LYS A 94 3.52 -7.44 -0.46
N HIS A 95 3.04 -7.75 0.76
CA HIS A 95 2.27 -6.80 1.55
C HIS A 95 3.06 -5.53 1.88
N SER A 96 2.35 -4.41 1.94
CA SER A 96 2.89 -3.13 2.41
C SER A 96 3.00 -3.11 3.94
N ASP A 97 3.69 -2.11 4.47
CA ASP A 97 3.62 -1.80 5.89
C ASP A 97 2.40 -0.91 6.17
N ILE A 98 1.24 -1.54 6.41
CA ILE A 98 0.01 -0.81 6.72
C ILE A 98 0.01 -0.15 8.10
N SER A 99 1.04 -0.35 8.95
CA SER A 99 1.15 0.31 10.24
C SER A 99 1.22 1.84 10.12
N VAL A 100 1.73 2.33 8.99
CA VAL A 100 1.78 3.77 8.67
C VAL A 100 0.39 4.42 8.55
N LEU A 101 -0.65 3.61 8.37
CA LEU A 101 -2.03 4.06 8.28
C LEU A 101 -2.68 4.28 9.64
N MET A 102 -2.14 3.66 10.70
CA MET A 102 -2.71 3.67 12.06
C MET A 102 -2.72 5.05 12.73
N GLY A 103 -2.03 6.04 12.17
CA GLY A 103 -2.14 7.44 12.60
C GLY A 103 -3.38 8.17 12.07
N LYS A 104 -4.01 7.62 11.00
CA LYS A 104 -5.18 8.21 10.33
C LYS A 104 -6.44 7.34 10.49
N TYR A 105 -6.29 6.04 10.56
CA TYR A 105 -7.37 5.06 10.74
C TYR A 105 -7.12 4.26 12.02
N HIS A 106 -8.20 3.89 12.74
CA HIS A 106 -8.08 3.05 13.94
C HIS A 106 -7.86 1.59 13.56
N THR A 107 -8.38 1.18 12.42
CA THR A 107 -8.17 -0.14 11.85
C THR A 107 -7.82 -0.03 10.38
N ALA A 108 -6.94 -0.91 9.92
CA ALA A 108 -6.56 -1.00 8.51
C ALA A 108 -6.41 -2.45 8.09
N GLY A 109 -6.58 -2.71 6.79
CA GLY A 109 -6.38 -4.02 6.19
C GLY A 109 -5.92 -3.89 4.74
N GLU A 110 -5.28 -4.93 4.22
CA GLU A 110 -4.79 -4.94 2.85
C GLU A 110 -5.07 -6.28 2.18
N ASN A 111 -5.54 -6.21 0.93
CA ASN A 111 -5.58 -7.34 0.01
C ASN A 111 -4.68 -7.04 -1.18
N ILE A 112 -3.81 -7.97 -1.52
CA ILE A 112 -3.00 -7.90 -2.74
C ILE A 112 -3.28 -9.10 -3.63
N ALA A 113 -3.08 -8.93 -4.94
CA ALA A 113 -3.25 -10.00 -5.91
C ALA A 113 -2.35 -9.79 -7.13
N TRP A 114 -2.16 -10.85 -7.89
CA TRP A 114 -1.26 -10.88 -9.02
C TRP A 114 -1.88 -11.68 -10.17
N ASN A 115 -1.79 -11.12 -11.37
CA ASN A 115 -2.23 -11.75 -12.65
C ASN A 115 -3.72 -11.98 -12.85
N GLN A 116 -4.61 -11.35 -12.06
CA GLN A 116 -6.01 -11.27 -12.45
C GLN A 116 -6.18 -10.24 -13.57
N GLU A 117 -6.95 -10.58 -14.61
CA GLU A 117 -7.07 -9.76 -15.82
C GLU A 117 -7.94 -8.52 -15.60
N ASP A 118 -9.00 -8.65 -14.78
CA ASP A 118 -9.95 -7.57 -14.54
C ASP A 118 -10.42 -7.49 -13.07
N GLU A 119 -11.23 -6.45 -12.80
CA GLU A 119 -11.77 -6.14 -11.48
C GLU A 119 -12.69 -7.24 -10.93
N LYS A 120 -13.41 -7.93 -11.80
CA LYS A 120 -14.30 -9.04 -11.40
C LYS A 120 -13.49 -10.26 -11.00
N GLU A 121 -12.48 -10.56 -11.78
CA GLU A 121 -11.61 -11.71 -11.50
C GLU A 121 -10.84 -11.52 -10.20
N VAL A 122 -10.25 -10.34 -9.96
CA VAL A 122 -9.53 -10.06 -8.72
C VAL A 122 -10.46 -10.07 -7.51
N THR A 123 -11.66 -9.50 -7.63
CA THR A 123 -12.66 -9.53 -6.55
C THR A 123 -13.06 -10.97 -6.22
N ASN A 124 -13.28 -11.81 -7.23
CA ASN A 124 -13.58 -13.23 -7.03
C ASN A 124 -12.41 -13.98 -6.38
N ALA A 125 -11.18 -13.72 -6.80
CA ALA A 125 -9.99 -14.31 -6.20
C ALA A 125 -9.89 -13.96 -4.71
N TRP A 126 -10.09 -12.68 -4.36
CA TRP A 126 -10.12 -12.25 -2.96
C TRP A 126 -11.28 -12.87 -2.17
N MET A 127 -12.46 -12.97 -2.74
CA MET A 127 -13.62 -13.61 -2.07
C MET A 127 -13.43 -15.11 -1.87
N ASN A 128 -12.66 -15.79 -2.69
CA ASN A 128 -12.33 -17.21 -2.53
C ASN A 128 -11.21 -17.49 -1.51
N SER A 129 -10.44 -16.46 -1.11
CA SER A 129 -9.44 -16.53 -0.05
C SER A 129 -10.03 -16.12 1.28
N SER A 130 -9.93 -16.95 2.32
CA SER A 130 -10.55 -16.68 3.63
C SER A 130 -10.03 -15.39 4.28
N GLY A 131 -8.71 -15.11 4.19
CA GLY A 131 -8.10 -13.90 4.74
C GLY A 131 -8.53 -12.64 3.97
N HIS A 132 -8.45 -12.66 2.64
CA HIS A 132 -8.87 -11.54 1.82
C HIS A 132 -10.37 -11.26 1.93
N ARG A 133 -11.19 -12.31 1.96
CA ARG A 133 -12.63 -12.19 2.19
C ARG A 133 -12.96 -11.58 3.55
N ALA A 134 -12.18 -11.92 4.59
CA ALA A 134 -12.36 -11.33 5.92
C ALA A 134 -12.18 -9.81 5.88
N ASN A 135 -11.22 -9.29 5.13
CA ASN A 135 -11.04 -7.86 4.95
C ASN A 135 -12.23 -7.23 4.21
N ILE A 136 -12.66 -7.81 3.08
CA ILE A 136 -13.80 -7.27 2.30
C ILE A 136 -15.06 -7.20 3.17
N LEU A 137 -15.29 -8.19 4.03
CA LEU A 137 -16.50 -8.32 4.84
C LEU A 137 -16.34 -7.78 6.28
N ASN A 138 -15.22 -7.15 6.60
CA ASN A 138 -14.98 -6.59 7.92
C ASN A 138 -15.99 -5.46 8.22
N ARG A 139 -16.65 -5.53 9.37
CA ARG A 139 -17.65 -4.55 9.80
C ARG A 139 -17.07 -3.20 10.21
N SER A 140 -15.81 -3.20 10.66
CA SER A 140 -15.14 -1.99 11.09
C SER A 140 -14.70 -1.10 9.91
N PHE A 141 -14.53 -1.67 8.71
CA PHE A 141 -14.12 -0.89 7.56
C PHE A 141 -15.31 -0.16 6.94
N THR A 142 -15.12 1.14 6.72
CA THR A 142 -16.06 2.04 6.04
C THR A 142 -15.46 2.66 4.79
N LYS A 143 -14.12 2.60 4.65
CA LYS A 143 -13.37 3.22 3.57
C LYS A 143 -12.49 2.21 2.85
N VAL A 144 -12.23 2.48 1.58
CA VAL A 144 -11.35 1.65 0.75
C VAL A 144 -10.65 2.49 -0.32
N GLY A 145 -9.46 2.08 -0.70
CA GLY A 145 -8.78 2.55 -1.90
C GLY A 145 -8.23 1.38 -2.69
N PHE A 146 -8.25 1.48 -4.01
CA PHE A 146 -7.74 0.44 -4.89
C PHE A 146 -6.59 0.96 -5.75
N GLY A 147 -5.70 0.06 -6.13
CA GLY A 147 -4.60 0.31 -7.04
C GLY A 147 -4.38 -0.86 -7.98
N LYS A 148 -3.97 -0.55 -9.21
CA LYS A 148 -3.61 -1.50 -10.26
C LYS A 148 -2.37 -1.01 -10.98
N ALA A 149 -1.42 -1.90 -11.23
CA ALA A 149 -0.23 -1.58 -12.02
C ALA A 149 0.18 -2.77 -12.89
N THR A 150 0.79 -2.46 -14.03
CA THR A 150 1.32 -3.46 -14.96
C THR A 150 2.85 -3.44 -14.89
N ALA A 151 3.47 -4.59 -14.65
CA ALA A 151 4.91 -4.76 -14.71
C ALA A 151 5.42 -4.76 -16.16
N LYS A 152 6.75 -4.69 -16.32
CA LYS A 152 7.37 -4.66 -17.67
C LYS A 152 7.13 -5.92 -18.49
N ASP A 153 6.92 -7.05 -17.82
CA ASP A 153 6.61 -8.35 -18.45
C ASP A 153 5.12 -8.54 -18.76
N GLY A 154 4.28 -7.53 -18.47
CA GLY A 154 2.84 -7.58 -18.67
C GLY A 154 2.06 -8.08 -17.45
N SER A 155 2.71 -8.56 -16.41
CA SER A 155 2.05 -9.03 -15.18
C SER A 155 1.27 -7.91 -14.49
N LEU A 156 0.06 -8.22 -14.02
CA LEU A 156 -0.82 -7.27 -13.33
C LEU A 156 -0.71 -7.43 -11.81
N TYR A 157 -0.59 -6.31 -11.12
CA TYR A 157 -0.58 -6.23 -9.66
C TYR A 157 -1.73 -5.39 -9.16
N TRP A 158 -2.41 -5.92 -8.15
CA TRP A 158 -3.59 -5.32 -7.54
C TRP A 158 -3.38 -5.10 -6.05
N CYS A 159 -3.90 -4.00 -5.56
CA CYS A 159 -3.91 -3.68 -4.14
C CYS A 159 -5.27 -3.08 -3.76
N ALA A 160 -5.85 -3.54 -2.66
CA ALA A 160 -6.99 -2.92 -2.00
C ALA A 160 -6.61 -2.64 -0.55
N VAL A 161 -6.76 -1.41 -0.10
CA VAL A 161 -6.46 -0.98 1.27
C VAL A 161 -7.72 -0.46 1.92
N PHE A 162 -8.03 -0.97 3.10
CA PHE A 162 -9.23 -0.69 3.86
C PHE A 162 -8.91 0.13 5.11
N GLY A 163 -9.86 0.97 5.52
CA GLY A 163 -9.83 1.75 6.76
C GLY A 163 -11.23 1.99 7.32
N ASP A 164 -11.30 2.53 8.52
CA ASP A 164 -12.53 2.97 9.19
C ASP A 164 -12.78 4.46 9.05
#